data_91142db0b49281ed88214796aa9220b9
#
_entry.id   91142db0b49281ed88214796aa9220b9
#
_cell.length_a   1.000
_cell.length_b   1.000
_cell.length_c   1.000
_cell.angle_alpha   90.00
_cell.angle_beta   90.00
_cell.angle_gamma   90.00
#
_symmetry.space_group_name_H-M   'P 1'
#
loop_
_entity.id
_entity.type
_entity.pdbx_description
1 polymer ?
#
loop_
_entity_poly.entity_id
_entity_poly.type
_entity_poly.pdbx_seq_one_letter_code
_entity_poly.pdbx_strand_id
1 'polypeptide(L)'
;QLAQMLAAMHQETLPSLQDLKDAAIACMGQGSESQLMEAFIANDIGTTMGYLPKGMSKTAIQDDFYSQLKQLKLERFQTIIATPLELDLRENTTVKSKNSAFLDLHRSCFLHQLRFLEIPFCALLPSKQDTADWKETWELKWSSEAEIILIENSLYGESIAYATQFCIKQKLEQSTNMSECAFLMEEAFLCGLPDSLLHALQAVQSLAIDSSSFEDIVSTAKRLSRIMRFGILRHSANENIEPLFHQLFYRALLLCVESCQCDDKVAHTIMEAMKTMNDLSIQHD
;
A
#
# COMPACT_ATOMS: atom_id res chain seq x y z
N GLN A 1 -1.03 -37.20 -33.39
CA GLN A 1 -2.08 -37.83 -34.16
C GLN A 1 -3.46 -37.40 -33.65
N LEU A 2 -3.83 -37.58 -32.36
CA LEU A 2 -5.15 -37.21 -31.86
C LEU A 2 -5.45 -35.70 -32.06
N ALA A 3 -4.52 -34.82 -31.79
CA ALA A 3 -4.69 -33.36 -32.05
C ALA A 3 -4.97 -33.08 -33.54
N GLN A 4 -4.28 -33.77 -34.45
CA GLN A 4 -4.53 -33.66 -35.90
C GLN A 4 -5.92 -34.14 -36.30
N MET A 5 -6.40 -35.18 -35.64
CA MET A 5 -7.77 -35.69 -35.87
C MET A 5 -8.82 -34.71 -35.36
N LEU A 6 -8.58 -34.08 -34.20
CA LEU A 6 -9.45 -33.03 -33.66
C LEU A 6 -9.49 -31.80 -34.59
N ALA A 7 -8.34 -31.34 -35.05
CA ALA A 7 -8.26 -30.25 -36.02
C ALA A 7 -9.04 -30.57 -37.31
N ALA A 8 -8.88 -31.80 -37.85
CA ALA A 8 -9.64 -32.23 -39.02
C ALA A 8 -11.16 -32.25 -38.77
N MET A 9 -11.60 -32.65 -37.57
CA MET A 9 -13.02 -32.58 -37.17
C MET A 9 -13.53 -31.12 -37.08
N HIS A 10 -12.68 -30.18 -36.70
CA HIS A 10 -12.98 -28.76 -36.66
C HIS A 10 -12.80 -28.06 -38.02
N GLN A 11 -12.49 -28.84 -39.09
CA GLN A 11 -12.21 -28.31 -40.42
C GLN A 11 -10.99 -27.40 -40.52
N GLU A 12 -10.04 -27.57 -39.62
CA GLU A 12 -8.77 -26.82 -39.60
C GLU A 12 -7.64 -27.63 -40.23
N THR A 13 -6.67 -26.94 -40.84
CA THR A 13 -5.54 -27.60 -41.53
C THR A 13 -4.41 -27.95 -40.54
N LEU A 14 -4.32 -27.27 -39.41
CA LEU A 14 -3.32 -27.49 -38.39
C LEU A 14 -3.99 -27.48 -37.01
N PRO A 15 -3.49 -28.29 -36.06
CA PRO A 15 -4.03 -28.32 -34.70
C PRO A 15 -3.89 -26.94 -34.01
N SER A 16 -4.97 -26.47 -33.44
CA SER A 16 -4.97 -25.32 -32.55
C SER A 16 -4.34 -25.66 -31.17
N LEU A 17 -4.05 -24.66 -30.35
CA LEU A 17 -3.57 -24.86 -28.98
C LEU A 17 -4.61 -25.66 -28.17
N GLN A 18 -5.90 -25.43 -28.42
CA GLN A 18 -6.98 -26.15 -27.75
C GLN A 18 -6.99 -27.64 -28.15
N ASP A 19 -6.84 -27.96 -29.44
CA ASP A 19 -6.76 -29.36 -29.90
C ASP A 19 -5.56 -30.11 -29.31
N LEU A 20 -4.43 -29.39 -29.09
CA LEU A 20 -3.25 -29.96 -28.43
C LEU A 20 -3.53 -30.23 -26.95
N LYS A 21 -4.21 -29.31 -26.24
CA LYS A 21 -4.58 -29.49 -24.84
C LYS A 21 -5.57 -30.61 -24.66
N ASP A 22 -6.61 -30.66 -25.47
CA ASP A 22 -7.63 -31.70 -25.42
C ASP A 22 -7.03 -33.09 -25.73
N ALA A 23 -6.16 -33.19 -26.70
CA ALA A 23 -5.42 -34.41 -26.99
C ALA A 23 -4.50 -34.82 -25.82
N ALA A 24 -3.84 -33.88 -25.18
CA ALA A 24 -2.99 -34.15 -24.00
C ALA A 24 -3.83 -34.63 -22.82
N ILE A 25 -4.97 -33.99 -22.53
CA ILE A 25 -5.91 -34.39 -21.47
C ILE A 25 -6.42 -35.84 -21.73
N ALA A 26 -6.79 -36.13 -22.96
CA ALA A 26 -7.25 -37.47 -23.33
C ALA A 26 -6.17 -38.56 -23.23
N CYS A 27 -4.95 -38.25 -23.72
CA CYS A 27 -3.88 -39.25 -23.81
C CYS A 27 -3.04 -39.40 -22.54
N MET A 28 -2.84 -38.32 -21.79
CA MET A 28 -1.92 -38.25 -20.64
C MET A 28 -2.64 -37.98 -19.31
N GLY A 29 -3.70 -37.17 -19.34
CA GLY A 29 -4.48 -36.82 -18.17
C GLY A 29 -5.62 -37.79 -17.84
N GLN A 30 -5.77 -38.89 -18.57
CA GLN A 30 -6.88 -39.84 -18.39
C GLN A 30 -8.26 -39.16 -18.39
N GLY A 31 -8.40 -38.05 -19.14
CA GLY A 31 -9.61 -37.24 -19.18
C GLY A 31 -9.72 -36.18 -18.06
N SER A 32 -8.70 -36.04 -17.20
CA SER A 32 -8.67 -35.02 -16.15
C SER A 32 -7.69 -33.89 -16.48
N GLU A 33 -8.24 -32.70 -16.64
CA GLU A 33 -7.44 -31.48 -16.87
C GLU A 33 -6.56 -31.13 -15.67
N SER A 34 -7.04 -31.34 -14.45
CA SER A 34 -6.36 -31.00 -13.21
C SER A 34 -4.98 -31.64 -13.06
N GLN A 35 -4.77 -32.83 -13.64
CA GLN A 35 -3.48 -33.52 -13.58
C GLN A 35 -2.41 -32.90 -14.48
N LEU A 36 -2.83 -32.16 -15.51
CA LEU A 36 -1.94 -31.52 -16.47
C LEU A 36 -1.88 -29.98 -16.34
N MET A 37 -2.69 -29.40 -15.45
CA MET A 37 -2.82 -27.95 -15.28
C MET A 37 -1.47 -27.29 -15.00
N GLU A 38 -0.67 -27.84 -14.11
CA GLU A 38 0.66 -27.30 -13.78
C GLU A 38 1.60 -27.30 -14.98
N ALA A 39 1.58 -28.40 -15.78
CA ALA A 39 2.37 -28.49 -16.99
C ALA A 39 1.88 -27.53 -18.08
N PHE A 40 0.58 -27.31 -18.21
CA PHE A 40 0.01 -26.35 -19.14
C PHE A 40 0.41 -24.92 -18.76
N ILE A 41 0.28 -24.54 -17.50
CA ILE A 41 0.68 -23.22 -16.98
C ILE A 41 2.18 -22.99 -17.23
N ALA A 42 3.03 -23.98 -16.93
CA ALA A 42 4.47 -23.87 -17.15
C ALA A 42 4.85 -23.69 -18.63
N ASN A 43 4.11 -24.33 -19.54
CA ASN A 43 4.36 -24.22 -20.99
C ASN A 43 3.73 -22.95 -21.60
N ASP A 44 2.53 -22.57 -21.18
CA ASP A 44 1.80 -21.43 -21.77
C ASP A 44 2.37 -20.08 -21.29
N ILE A 45 2.70 -20.00 -20.01
CA ILE A 45 3.25 -18.77 -19.41
C ILE A 45 4.78 -18.74 -19.55
N GLY A 46 5.41 -19.92 -19.40
CA GLY A 46 6.85 -20.03 -19.37
C GLY A 46 7.48 -19.51 -18.05
N THR A 47 8.77 -19.75 -17.88
CA THR A 47 9.54 -19.29 -16.71
C THR A 47 10.65 -18.32 -17.08
N THR A 48 10.87 -18.10 -18.38
CA THR A 48 11.91 -17.22 -18.90
C THR A 48 11.42 -15.78 -18.92
N MET A 49 12.06 -14.93 -18.13
CA MET A 49 11.87 -13.48 -18.24
C MET A 49 12.56 -12.97 -19.51
N GLY A 50 11.80 -12.30 -20.37
CA GLY A 50 12.35 -11.57 -21.50
C GLY A 50 13.13 -10.33 -21.02
N TYR A 51 14.18 -9.97 -21.75
CA TYR A 51 14.88 -8.72 -21.55
C TYR A 51 14.45 -7.73 -22.64
N LEU A 52 14.09 -6.52 -22.24
CA LEU A 52 13.89 -5.45 -23.21
C LEU A 52 15.20 -5.13 -23.92
N PRO A 53 15.24 -5.02 -25.27
CA PRO A 53 16.42 -4.60 -25.99
C PRO A 53 16.94 -3.26 -25.47
N LYS A 54 18.27 -3.10 -25.40
CA LYS A 54 18.88 -1.82 -25.06
C LYS A 54 18.41 -0.75 -26.07
N GLY A 55 17.73 0.29 -25.57
CA GLY A 55 17.23 1.38 -26.39
C GLY A 55 15.71 1.42 -26.58
N MET A 56 14.93 0.48 -26.01
CA MET A 56 13.48 0.68 -25.87
C MET A 56 13.23 1.75 -24.82
N SER A 57 12.34 2.71 -25.14
CA SER A 57 11.93 3.74 -24.19
C SER A 57 11.14 3.08 -23.04
N LYS A 58 11.62 3.27 -21.84
CA LYS A 58 10.85 3.00 -20.62
C LYS A 58 9.78 4.07 -20.45
N THR A 59 8.74 3.77 -19.69
CA THR A 59 7.78 4.81 -19.26
C THR A 59 8.47 5.74 -18.27
N ALA A 60 8.01 7.00 -18.19
CA ALA A 60 8.59 7.98 -17.28
C ALA A 60 8.59 7.49 -15.82
N ILE A 61 7.51 6.82 -15.39
CA ILE A 61 7.42 6.25 -14.04
C ILE A 61 8.43 5.12 -13.79
N GLN A 62 8.76 4.32 -14.83
CA GLN A 62 9.83 3.30 -14.70
C GLN A 62 11.19 3.97 -14.52
N ASP A 63 11.49 5.02 -15.28
CA ASP A 63 12.75 5.75 -15.16
C ASP A 63 12.86 6.44 -13.79
N ASP A 64 11.76 7.01 -13.28
CA ASP A 64 11.71 7.56 -11.91
C ASP A 64 11.95 6.47 -10.87
N PHE A 65 11.26 5.33 -10.97
CA PHE A 65 11.43 4.20 -10.04
C PHE A 65 12.89 3.74 -9.96
N TYR A 66 13.54 3.49 -11.09
CA TYR A 66 14.94 3.06 -11.10
C TYR A 66 15.90 4.16 -10.62
N SER A 67 15.59 5.42 -10.91
CA SER A 67 16.34 6.57 -10.40
C SER A 67 16.26 6.67 -8.88
N GLN A 68 15.04 6.49 -8.31
CA GLN A 68 14.81 6.47 -6.86
C GLN A 68 15.53 5.29 -6.20
N LEU A 69 15.45 4.08 -6.76
CA LEU A 69 16.20 2.93 -6.24
C LEU A 69 17.70 3.21 -6.14
N LYS A 70 18.26 3.88 -7.15
CA LYS A 70 19.67 4.26 -7.16
C LYS A 70 20.00 5.32 -6.12
N GLN A 71 19.21 6.40 -6.04
CA GLN A 71 19.40 7.48 -5.08
C GLN A 71 19.30 6.98 -3.63
N LEU A 72 18.33 6.09 -3.37
CA LEU A 72 18.07 5.52 -2.06
C LEU A 72 18.95 4.29 -1.74
N LYS A 73 19.86 3.90 -2.64
CA LYS A 73 20.75 2.72 -2.51
C LYS A 73 19.97 1.42 -2.27
N LEU A 74 18.85 1.27 -2.95
CA LEU A 74 17.98 0.09 -2.89
C LEU A 74 18.20 -0.87 -4.07
N GLU A 75 19.09 -0.58 -5.02
CA GLU A 75 19.38 -1.42 -6.20
C GLU A 75 19.74 -2.86 -5.85
N ARG A 76 20.43 -3.06 -4.72
CA ARG A 76 20.83 -4.39 -4.23
C ARG A 76 19.66 -5.33 -3.92
N PHE A 77 18.46 -4.78 -3.74
CA PHE A 77 17.25 -5.54 -3.43
C PHE A 77 16.45 -5.94 -4.68
N GLN A 78 16.94 -5.63 -5.87
CA GLN A 78 16.38 -6.10 -7.14
C GLN A 78 16.69 -7.59 -7.36
N THR A 79 16.31 -8.43 -6.41
CA THR A 79 16.54 -9.87 -6.43
C THR A 79 15.22 -10.61 -6.22
N ILE A 80 15.12 -11.81 -6.77
CA ILE A 80 13.94 -12.69 -6.61
C ILE A 80 13.82 -13.17 -5.15
N ILE A 81 14.94 -13.18 -4.42
CA ILE A 81 14.99 -13.63 -3.01
C ILE A 81 14.53 -12.47 -2.12
N ALA A 82 13.50 -12.72 -1.33
CA ALA A 82 13.03 -11.76 -0.33
C ALA A 82 14.14 -11.45 0.71
N THR A 83 14.43 -10.18 0.88
CA THR A 83 15.51 -9.71 1.75
C THR A 83 14.96 -8.69 2.74
N PRO A 84 15.18 -8.87 4.05
CA PRO A 84 14.73 -7.90 5.04
C PRO A 84 15.58 -6.62 5.00
N LEU A 85 14.92 -5.49 5.21
CA LEU A 85 15.51 -4.17 5.36
C LEU A 85 14.98 -3.53 6.64
N GLU A 86 15.86 -3.26 7.59
CA GLU A 86 15.53 -2.48 8.79
C GLU A 86 15.87 -1.01 8.55
N LEU A 87 14.92 -0.13 8.87
CA LEU A 87 15.06 1.32 8.77
C LEU A 87 14.98 1.93 10.17
N ASP A 88 15.87 2.89 10.44
CA ASP A 88 15.81 3.78 11.61
C ASP A 88 15.47 5.19 11.13
N LEU A 89 14.24 5.64 11.43
CA LEU A 89 13.71 6.92 10.94
C LEU A 89 14.31 8.14 11.63
N ARG A 90 15.13 7.95 12.67
CA ARG A 90 15.79 9.05 13.39
C ARG A 90 16.91 9.65 12.55
N GLU A 91 17.22 10.90 12.83
CA GLU A 91 18.35 11.58 12.21
C GLU A 91 19.67 10.87 12.52
N ASN A 92 20.41 10.50 11.49
CA ASN A 92 21.75 9.95 11.65
C ASN A 92 22.76 11.08 11.84
N THR A 93 23.07 11.41 13.09
CA THR A 93 23.99 12.49 13.47
C THR A 93 25.44 12.24 13.10
N THR A 94 25.81 11.02 12.70
CA THR A 94 27.20 10.67 12.31
C THR A 94 27.56 11.12 10.90
N VAL A 95 26.56 11.52 10.10
CA VAL A 95 26.72 11.86 8.68
C VAL A 95 26.63 13.37 8.46
N LYS A 96 27.59 13.94 7.73
CA LYS A 96 27.69 15.41 7.49
C LYS A 96 26.67 15.95 6.47
N SER A 97 26.10 15.10 5.60
CA SER A 97 25.15 15.51 4.57
C SER A 97 23.71 15.34 5.06
N LYS A 98 22.90 16.38 4.99
CA LYS A 98 21.47 16.34 5.36
C LYS A 98 20.72 15.22 4.64
N ASN A 99 20.91 15.04 3.34
CA ASN A 99 20.24 13.98 2.58
C ASN A 99 20.64 12.57 3.04
N SER A 100 21.86 12.39 3.52
CA SER A 100 22.31 11.10 4.05
C SER A 100 21.89 10.90 5.50
N ALA A 101 21.67 11.97 6.26
CA ALA A 101 21.21 11.91 7.65
C ALA A 101 19.76 11.36 7.74
N PHE A 102 18.93 11.64 6.71
CA PHE A 102 17.54 11.19 6.62
C PHE A 102 17.31 10.13 5.54
N LEU A 103 18.33 9.37 5.17
CA LEU A 103 18.24 8.38 4.09
C LEU A 103 17.17 7.33 4.38
N ASP A 104 17.08 6.84 5.61
CA ASP A 104 16.10 5.81 5.99
C ASP A 104 14.68 6.37 6.04
N LEU A 105 14.51 7.65 6.38
CA LEU A 105 13.24 8.33 6.27
C LEU A 105 12.78 8.44 4.80
N HIS A 106 13.68 8.83 3.88
CA HIS A 106 13.36 8.88 2.46
C HIS A 106 13.06 7.50 1.87
N ARG A 107 13.76 6.45 2.33
CA ARG A 107 13.46 5.06 1.98
C ARG A 107 12.06 4.67 2.45
N SER A 108 11.73 4.98 3.70
CA SER A 108 10.40 4.71 4.26
C SER A 108 9.31 5.39 3.43
N CYS A 109 9.42 6.69 3.13
CA CYS A 109 8.45 7.41 2.31
C CYS A 109 8.27 6.73 0.93
N PHE A 110 9.35 6.41 0.26
CA PHE A 110 9.31 5.76 -1.05
C PHE A 110 8.67 4.37 -0.98
N LEU A 111 9.01 3.54 0.01
CA LEU A 111 8.43 2.21 0.17
C LEU A 111 6.92 2.28 0.51
N HIS A 112 6.50 3.28 1.30
CA HIS A 112 5.07 3.52 1.54
C HIS A 112 4.33 3.94 0.27
N GLN A 113 4.94 4.76 -0.61
CA GLN A 113 4.37 5.11 -1.91
C GLN A 113 4.19 3.86 -2.79
N LEU A 114 5.21 2.99 -2.88
CA LEU A 114 5.11 1.73 -3.62
C LEU A 114 4.02 0.83 -3.07
N ARG A 115 3.92 0.70 -1.74
CA ARG A 115 2.86 -0.06 -1.09
C ARG A 115 1.47 0.50 -1.40
N PHE A 116 1.30 1.81 -1.37
CA PHE A 116 0.02 2.47 -1.67
C PHE A 116 -0.42 2.28 -3.11
N LEU A 117 0.52 2.25 -4.05
CA LEU A 117 0.31 1.95 -5.48
C LEU A 117 0.22 0.43 -5.76
N GLU A 118 0.23 -0.39 -4.72
CA GLU A 118 0.15 -1.86 -4.82
C GLU A 118 1.27 -2.49 -5.66
N ILE A 119 2.42 -1.83 -5.76
CA ILE A 119 3.59 -2.35 -6.46
C ILE A 119 4.26 -3.42 -5.58
N PRO A 120 4.30 -4.71 -5.99
CA PRO A 120 4.74 -5.82 -5.14
C PRO A 120 6.28 -5.93 -5.06
N PHE A 121 6.93 -4.80 -4.78
CA PHE A 121 8.36 -4.71 -4.53
C PHE A 121 8.69 -4.78 -3.04
N CYS A 122 7.77 -4.34 -2.19
CA CYS A 122 7.99 -4.23 -0.76
C CYS A 122 6.76 -4.65 0.05
N ALA A 123 7.00 -5.24 1.22
CA ALA A 123 5.98 -5.54 2.22
C ALA A 123 6.45 -5.06 3.58
N LEU A 124 5.59 -4.32 4.29
CA LEU A 124 5.86 -3.89 5.67
C LEU A 124 5.61 -5.07 6.62
N LEU A 125 6.62 -5.45 7.37
CA LEU A 125 6.50 -6.49 8.38
C LEU A 125 6.00 -5.91 9.70
N PRO A 126 5.15 -6.63 10.45
CA PRO A 126 4.70 -6.17 11.76
C PRO A 126 5.88 -6.00 12.70
N SER A 127 5.93 -4.86 13.39
CA SER A 127 6.95 -4.62 14.40
C SER A 127 6.80 -5.62 15.54
N LYS A 128 7.90 -6.23 15.97
CA LYS A 128 7.92 -7.11 17.15
C LYS A 128 7.89 -6.35 18.48
N GLN A 129 8.02 -5.03 18.43
CA GLN A 129 8.02 -4.14 19.60
C GLN A 129 7.02 -3.02 19.38
N ASP A 130 5.91 -3.04 20.10
CA ASP A 130 4.86 -2.02 20.04
C ASP A 130 5.31 -0.60 20.46
N THR A 131 6.53 -0.49 21.00
CA THR A 131 7.06 0.76 21.57
C THR A 131 8.13 1.46 20.72
N ALA A 132 8.61 0.82 19.65
CA ALA A 132 9.68 1.40 18.83
C ALA A 132 9.15 2.03 17.54
N ASP A 133 8.47 3.16 17.69
CA ASP A 133 7.81 3.91 16.62
C ASP A 133 8.77 4.45 15.53
N TRP A 134 10.09 4.44 15.81
CA TRP A 134 11.12 4.91 14.87
C TRP A 134 11.74 3.80 14.01
N LYS A 135 11.35 2.53 14.22
CA LYS A 135 11.86 1.38 13.46
C LYS A 135 10.79 0.83 12.54
N GLU A 136 11.16 0.65 11.29
CA GLU A 136 10.36 -0.08 10.32
C GLU A 136 11.17 -1.27 9.80
N THR A 137 10.52 -2.41 9.65
CA THR A 137 11.11 -3.58 9.01
C THR A 137 10.33 -3.90 7.76
N TRP A 138 11.03 -3.89 6.64
CA TRP A 138 10.47 -4.15 5.32
C TRP A 138 11.05 -5.43 4.75
N GLU A 139 10.27 -6.16 4.00
CA GLU A 139 10.72 -7.24 3.15
C GLU A 139 10.69 -6.76 1.71
N LEU A 140 11.83 -6.83 1.01
CA LEU A 140 11.97 -6.38 -0.36
C LEU A 140 12.24 -7.56 -1.27
N LYS A 141 11.50 -7.60 -2.40
CA LYS A 141 11.60 -8.67 -3.39
C LYS A 141 11.29 -8.11 -4.77
N TRP A 142 12.12 -8.43 -5.76
CA TRP A 142 11.81 -8.10 -7.15
C TRP A 142 10.98 -9.20 -7.81
N SER A 143 9.97 -8.80 -8.58
CA SER A 143 9.17 -9.69 -9.40
C SER A 143 8.84 -9.04 -10.75
N SER A 144 8.55 -9.85 -11.77
CA SER A 144 8.05 -9.34 -13.04
C SER A 144 6.68 -8.67 -12.94
N GLU A 145 5.88 -9.07 -11.96
CA GLU A 145 4.60 -8.46 -11.63
C GLU A 145 4.76 -6.99 -11.21
N ALA A 146 5.82 -6.69 -10.44
CA ALA A 146 6.13 -5.30 -10.05
C ALA A 146 6.37 -4.41 -11.26
N GLU A 147 7.00 -4.92 -12.32
CA GLU A 147 7.22 -4.18 -13.58
C GLU A 147 5.88 -3.91 -14.29
N ILE A 148 4.99 -4.89 -14.33
CA ILE A 148 3.68 -4.75 -14.98
C ILE A 148 2.84 -3.69 -14.26
N ILE A 149 2.70 -3.80 -12.94
CA ILE A 149 1.92 -2.85 -12.13
C ILE A 149 2.54 -1.45 -12.19
N LEU A 150 3.86 -1.36 -12.26
CA LEU A 150 4.55 -0.07 -12.44
C LEU A 150 4.16 0.60 -13.77
N ILE A 151 4.07 -0.17 -14.87
CA ILE A 151 3.63 0.34 -16.18
C ILE A 151 2.15 0.76 -16.12
N GLU A 152 1.28 -0.02 -15.47
CA GLU A 152 -0.13 0.33 -15.30
C GLU A 152 -0.30 1.64 -14.53
N ASN A 153 0.51 1.87 -13.50
CA ASN A 153 0.52 3.12 -12.74
C ASN A 153 0.99 4.34 -13.54
N SER A 154 1.56 4.15 -14.75
CA SER A 154 1.89 5.27 -15.64
C SER A 154 0.69 6.10 -16.07
N LEU A 155 -0.52 5.54 -15.98
CA LEU A 155 -1.78 6.25 -16.22
C LEU A 155 -2.08 7.31 -15.16
N TYR A 156 -1.50 7.19 -13.97
CA TYR A 156 -1.75 8.09 -12.84
C TYR A 156 -0.69 9.18 -12.68
N GLY A 157 0.49 9.01 -13.30
CA GLY A 157 1.54 10.03 -13.25
C GLY A 157 2.88 9.61 -13.84
N GLU A 158 3.74 10.57 -14.07
CA GLU A 158 5.07 10.37 -14.65
C GLU A 158 6.12 9.95 -13.59
N SER A 159 5.80 10.07 -12.30
CA SER A 159 6.66 9.64 -11.19
C SER A 159 5.84 8.93 -10.12
N ILE A 160 6.52 8.12 -9.29
CA ILE A 160 5.90 7.39 -8.18
C ILE A 160 5.17 8.35 -7.23
N ALA A 161 5.79 9.50 -6.91
CA ALA A 161 5.18 10.49 -6.02
C ALA A 161 3.92 11.11 -6.63
N TYR A 162 3.93 11.51 -7.91
CA TYR A 162 2.75 12.08 -8.58
C TYR A 162 1.63 11.06 -8.75
N ALA A 163 1.94 9.82 -9.12
CA ALA A 163 0.96 8.75 -9.20
C ALA A 163 0.28 8.52 -7.84
N THR A 164 1.05 8.49 -6.74
CA THR A 164 0.53 8.35 -5.39
C THR A 164 -0.38 9.53 -5.00
N GLN A 165 0.05 10.77 -5.27
CA GLN A 165 -0.75 11.98 -5.02
C GLN A 165 -2.09 11.95 -5.77
N PHE A 166 -2.05 11.58 -7.06
CA PHE A 166 -3.24 11.47 -7.88
C PHE A 166 -4.22 10.42 -7.32
N CYS A 167 -3.73 9.22 -6.97
CA CYS A 167 -4.55 8.16 -6.41
C CYS A 167 -5.15 8.55 -5.04
N ILE A 168 -4.37 9.21 -4.16
CA ILE A 168 -4.90 9.73 -2.88
C ILE A 168 -6.01 10.74 -3.13
N LYS A 169 -5.77 11.71 -4.03
CA LYS A 169 -6.76 12.73 -4.37
C LYS A 169 -8.05 12.12 -4.92
N GLN A 170 -7.95 11.19 -5.87
CA GLN A 170 -9.08 10.50 -6.45
C GLN A 170 -9.90 9.74 -5.39
N LYS A 171 -9.23 9.02 -4.49
CA LYS A 171 -9.89 8.30 -3.39
C LYS A 171 -10.55 9.27 -2.42
N LEU A 172 -9.94 10.41 -2.10
CA LEU A 172 -10.53 11.44 -1.23
C LEU A 172 -11.80 12.05 -1.85
N GLU A 173 -11.81 12.32 -3.17
CA GLU A 173 -12.97 12.84 -3.87
C GLU A 173 -14.15 11.85 -3.91
N GLN A 174 -13.87 10.55 -3.84
CA GLN A 174 -14.88 9.49 -3.82
C GLN A 174 -15.34 9.14 -2.39
N SER A 175 -14.55 9.44 -1.38
CA SER A 175 -14.84 9.10 0.01
C SER A 175 -15.86 10.05 0.62
N THR A 176 -16.88 9.47 1.24
CA THR A 176 -17.91 10.20 2.01
C THR A 176 -17.80 9.94 3.51
N ASN A 177 -16.91 9.04 3.91
CA ASN A 177 -16.72 8.61 5.29
C ASN A 177 -15.47 9.26 5.90
N MET A 178 -15.62 9.84 7.09
CA MET A 178 -14.53 10.51 7.81
C MET A 178 -13.39 9.53 8.15
N SER A 179 -13.70 8.29 8.50
CA SER A 179 -12.69 7.27 8.83
C SER A 179 -11.82 6.91 7.62
N GLU A 180 -12.42 6.85 6.42
CA GLU A 180 -11.68 6.64 5.16
C GLU A 180 -10.77 7.82 4.83
N CYS A 181 -11.28 9.05 4.96
CA CYS A 181 -10.46 10.26 4.75
C CYS A 181 -9.30 10.32 5.76
N ALA A 182 -9.53 9.92 7.01
CA ALA A 182 -8.49 9.84 8.02
C ALA A 182 -7.44 8.74 7.72
N PHE A 183 -7.86 7.62 7.12
CA PHE A 183 -6.94 6.61 6.62
C PHE A 183 -6.07 7.17 5.48
N LEU A 184 -6.66 7.83 4.50
CA LEU A 184 -5.92 8.45 3.39
C LEU A 184 -4.99 9.56 3.87
N MET A 185 -5.38 10.29 4.92
CA MET A 185 -4.53 11.27 5.58
C MET A 185 -3.28 10.62 6.21
N GLU A 186 -3.45 9.48 6.91
CA GLU A 186 -2.33 8.72 7.47
C GLU A 186 -1.42 8.16 6.37
N GLU A 187 -1.98 7.63 5.28
CA GLU A 187 -1.19 7.17 4.12
C GLU A 187 -0.42 8.32 3.46
N ALA A 188 -1.03 9.50 3.27
CA ALA A 188 -0.35 10.67 2.74
C ALA A 188 0.84 11.10 3.62
N PHE A 189 0.65 11.03 4.94
CA PHE A 189 1.69 11.30 5.93
C PHE A 189 2.85 10.29 5.84
N LEU A 190 2.55 8.99 5.78
CA LEU A 190 3.55 7.92 5.66
C LEU A 190 4.32 8.01 4.33
N CYS A 191 3.64 8.37 3.26
CA CYS A 191 4.23 8.58 1.94
C CYS A 191 5.09 9.86 1.84
N GLY A 192 5.06 10.74 2.85
CA GLY A 192 5.80 11.99 2.84
C GLY A 192 5.29 13.00 1.81
N LEU A 193 3.96 13.09 1.63
CA LEU A 193 3.27 13.93 0.65
C LEU A 193 2.51 15.07 1.36
N PRO A 194 3.15 16.22 1.64
CA PRO A 194 2.57 17.28 2.47
C PRO A 194 1.29 17.90 1.85
N ASP A 195 1.24 18.05 0.53
CA ASP A 195 0.07 18.61 -0.15
C ASP A 195 -1.14 17.66 -0.04
N SER A 196 -0.92 16.36 -0.24
CA SER A 196 -1.98 15.36 -0.07
C SER A 196 -2.43 15.25 1.39
N LEU A 197 -1.50 15.38 2.34
CA LEU A 197 -1.81 15.43 3.77
C LEU A 197 -2.73 16.61 4.09
N LEU A 198 -2.42 17.79 3.57
CA LEU A 198 -3.24 19.00 3.77
C LEU A 198 -4.64 18.85 3.19
N HIS A 199 -4.76 18.31 1.97
CA HIS A 199 -6.06 18.07 1.34
C HIS A 199 -6.89 17.04 2.13
N ALA A 200 -6.25 15.96 2.59
CA ALA A 200 -6.93 14.95 3.41
C ALA A 200 -7.37 15.51 4.77
N LEU A 201 -6.56 16.36 5.40
CA LEU A 201 -6.90 17.05 6.62
C LEU A 201 -8.14 17.95 6.44
N GLN A 202 -8.22 18.71 5.35
CA GLN A 202 -9.38 19.53 5.02
C GLN A 202 -10.64 18.68 4.81
N ALA A 203 -10.53 17.53 4.15
CA ALA A 203 -11.64 16.59 3.98
C ALA A 203 -12.13 16.05 5.33
N VAL A 204 -11.22 15.62 6.22
CA VAL A 204 -11.56 15.19 7.58
C VAL A 204 -12.23 16.31 8.37
N GLN A 205 -11.72 17.54 8.31
CA GLN A 205 -12.31 18.70 9.00
C GLN A 205 -13.74 18.96 8.53
N SER A 206 -14.02 18.91 7.22
CA SER A 206 -15.35 19.13 6.68
C SER A 206 -16.34 18.07 7.13
N LEU A 207 -15.95 16.79 7.11
CA LEU A 207 -16.79 15.68 7.52
C LEU A 207 -16.96 15.59 9.05
N ALA A 208 -16.00 16.09 9.82
CA ALA A 208 -16.05 16.12 11.27
C ALA A 208 -17.23 16.95 11.82
N ILE A 209 -17.73 17.93 11.07
CA ILE A 209 -18.83 18.79 11.48
C ILE A 209 -20.14 17.99 11.59
N ASP A 210 -20.39 17.10 10.62
CA ASP A 210 -21.65 16.37 10.47
C ASP A 210 -21.61 14.93 11.03
N SER A 211 -20.43 14.41 11.35
CA SER A 211 -20.28 13.03 11.84
C SER A 211 -20.91 12.86 13.22
N SER A 212 -21.78 11.87 13.36
CA SER A 212 -22.39 11.42 14.63
C SER A 212 -21.94 10.03 15.06
N SER A 213 -21.12 9.34 14.26
CA SER A 213 -20.60 8.02 14.57
C SER A 213 -19.48 8.12 15.60
N PHE A 214 -19.70 7.56 16.80
CA PHE A 214 -18.69 7.51 17.85
C PHE A 214 -17.44 6.75 17.41
N GLU A 215 -17.61 5.61 16.74
CA GLU A 215 -16.52 4.77 16.25
C GLU A 215 -15.63 5.49 15.23
N ASP A 216 -16.24 6.19 14.26
CA ASP A 216 -15.50 6.94 13.24
C ASP A 216 -14.71 8.09 13.86
N ILE A 217 -15.31 8.78 14.83
CA ILE A 217 -14.64 9.88 15.54
C ILE A 217 -13.44 9.36 16.34
N VAL A 218 -13.60 8.26 17.06
CA VAL A 218 -12.52 7.66 17.86
C VAL A 218 -11.40 7.11 16.96
N SER A 219 -11.75 6.41 15.87
CA SER A 219 -10.76 5.89 14.93
C SER A 219 -9.96 7.01 14.26
N THR A 220 -10.63 8.12 13.92
CA THR A 220 -10.00 9.32 13.37
C THR A 220 -9.07 9.98 14.39
N ALA A 221 -9.54 10.16 15.65
CA ALA A 221 -8.72 10.71 16.73
C ALA A 221 -7.46 9.88 16.99
N LYS A 222 -7.58 8.55 16.95
CA LYS A 222 -6.43 7.63 17.06
C LYS A 222 -5.40 7.84 15.95
N ARG A 223 -5.85 8.01 14.70
CA ARG A 223 -4.95 8.28 13.58
C ARG A 223 -4.26 9.65 13.68
N LEU A 224 -5.00 10.68 14.10
CA LEU A 224 -4.45 12.02 14.36
C LEU A 224 -3.38 11.98 15.46
N SER A 225 -3.66 11.32 16.59
CA SER A 225 -2.70 11.11 17.68
C SER A 225 -1.42 10.45 17.17
N ARG A 226 -1.56 9.44 16.32
CA ARG A 226 -0.43 8.75 15.72
C ARG A 226 0.39 9.68 14.83
N ILE A 227 -0.25 10.47 13.95
CA ILE A 227 0.44 11.46 13.11
C ILE A 227 1.14 12.52 13.97
N MET A 228 0.55 12.99 15.06
CA MET A 228 1.17 13.94 15.98
C MET A 228 2.45 13.39 16.60
N ARG A 229 2.43 12.14 17.08
CA ARG A 229 3.61 11.46 17.65
C ARG A 229 4.74 11.31 16.62
N PHE A 230 4.41 10.89 15.40
CA PHE A 230 5.39 10.66 14.32
C PHE A 230 5.76 11.93 13.56
N GLY A 231 4.98 13.00 13.68
CA GLY A 231 5.19 14.25 12.95
C GLY A 231 6.56 14.86 13.19
N ILE A 232 7.08 14.74 14.40
CA ILE A 232 8.43 15.20 14.75
C ILE A 232 9.50 14.41 13.96
N LEU A 233 9.35 13.08 13.86
CA LEU A 233 10.32 12.22 13.16
C LEU A 233 10.28 12.41 11.64
N ARG A 234 9.11 12.71 11.09
CA ARG A 234 8.92 12.89 9.64
C ARG A 234 8.99 14.34 9.19
N HIS A 235 9.36 15.28 10.07
CA HIS A 235 9.44 16.72 9.80
C HIS A 235 8.18 17.33 9.18
N SER A 236 7.03 16.77 9.48
CA SER A 236 5.73 17.22 9.02
C SER A 236 4.89 17.75 10.20
N ALA A 237 5.40 18.75 10.88
CA ALA A 237 4.63 19.47 11.89
C ALA A 237 3.51 20.24 11.19
N ASN A 238 2.26 19.79 11.38
CA ASN A 238 1.09 20.50 10.90
C ASN A 238 0.34 21.06 12.10
N GLU A 239 0.41 22.38 12.29
CA GLU A 239 -0.19 23.10 13.43
C GLU A 239 -1.72 22.90 13.51
N ASN A 240 -2.36 22.45 12.43
CA ASN A 240 -3.80 22.25 12.39
C ASN A 240 -4.26 20.85 12.88
N ILE A 241 -3.35 19.92 13.09
CA ILE A 241 -3.70 18.54 13.50
C ILE A 241 -4.12 18.50 14.97
N GLU A 242 -3.38 19.16 15.84
CA GLU A 242 -3.63 19.18 17.28
C GLU A 242 -4.99 19.78 17.66
N PRO A 243 -5.40 20.95 17.12
CA PRO A 243 -6.75 21.48 17.39
C PRO A 243 -7.86 20.55 16.91
N LEU A 244 -7.70 19.90 15.76
CA LEU A 244 -8.69 18.95 15.24
C LEU A 244 -8.77 17.71 16.13
N PHE A 245 -7.63 17.19 16.60
CA PHE A 245 -7.58 16.07 17.53
C PHE A 245 -8.38 16.38 18.80
N HIS A 246 -8.14 17.53 19.44
CA HIS A 246 -8.87 17.95 20.65
C HIS A 246 -10.36 18.11 20.39
N GLN A 247 -10.76 18.71 19.26
CA GLN A 247 -12.15 18.84 18.88
C GLN A 247 -12.85 17.48 18.78
N LEU A 248 -12.24 16.52 18.09
CA LEU A 248 -12.80 15.17 17.92
C LEU A 248 -12.80 14.40 19.23
N PHE A 249 -11.76 14.54 20.05
CA PHE A 249 -11.66 13.90 21.36
C PHE A 249 -12.77 14.35 22.30
N TYR A 250 -13.01 15.67 22.43
CA TYR A 250 -14.11 16.18 23.26
C TYR A 250 -15.48 15.78 22.71
N ARG A 251 -15.65 15.76 21.39
CA ARG A 251 -16.89 15.29 20.78
C ARG A 251 -17.15 13.81 21.06
N ALA A 252 -16.12 12.97 20.98
CA ALA A 252 -16.23 11.56 21.33
C ALA A 252 -16.66 11.38 22.79
N LEU A 253 -16.13 12.18 23.73
CA LEU A 253 -16.55 12.14 25.14
C LEU A 253 -18.03 12.46 25.30
N LEU A 254 -18.58 13.42 24.57
CA LEU A 254 -19.99 13.77 24.62
C LEU A 254 -20.88 12.65 24.07
N LEU A 255 -20.47 11.99 23.00
CA LEU A 255 -21.23 10.91 22.35
C LEU A 255 -21.09 9.56 23.06
N CYS A 256 -20.10 9.40 23.93
CA CYS A 256 -19.79 8.15 24.62
C CYS A 256 -21.01 7.58 25.38
N VAL A 257 -21.75 8.43 26.07
CA VAL A 257 -22.92 8.01 26.90
C VAL A 257 -24.06 7.52 26.00
N GLU A 258 -24.33 8.22 24.90
CA GLU A 258 -25.39 7.86 23.95
C GLU A 258 -25.03 6.56 23.23
N SER A 259 -23.76 6.38 22.89
CA SER A 259 -23.26 5.20 22.17
C SER A 259 -23.33 3.92 23.01
N CYS A 260 -23.44 4.04 24.36
CA CYS A 260 -23.68 2.88 25.22
C CYS A 260 -25.07 2.27 25.05
N GLN A 261 -26.02 2.99 24.46
CA GLN A 261 -27.36 2.50 24.16
C GLN A 261 -27.37 1.81 22.79
N CYS A 262 -26.70 0.67 22.68
CA CYS A 262 -26.53 -0.08 21.45
C CYS A 262 -26.96 -1.53 21.59
N ASP A 263 -27.19 -2.18 20.44
CA ASP A 263 -27.46 -3.62 20.37
C ASP A 263 -26.21 -4.45 20.71
N ASP A 264 -26.42 -5.67 21.23
CA ASP A 264 -25.33 -6.60 21.58
C ASP A 264 -24.32 -6.84 20.45
N LYS A 265 -24.76 -6.75 19.19
CA LYS A 265 -23.91 -6.93 17.99
C LYS A 265 -22.86 -5.83 17.84
N VAL A 266 -23.20 -4.60 18.24
CA VAL A 266 -22.35 -3.41 18.14
C VAL A 266 -21.60 -3.13 19.43
N ALA A 267 -22.04 -3.71 20.54
CA ALA A 267 -21.48 -3.47 21.87
C ALA A 267 -19.96 -3.74 21.94
N HIS A 268 -19.49 -4.77 21.26
CA HIS A 268 -18.05 -5.09 21.22
C HIS A 268 -17.24 -3.96 20.55
N THR A 269 -17.71 -3.43 19.43
CA THR A 269 -17.04 -2.34 18.70
C THR A 269 -17.01 -1.05 19.52
N ILE A 270 -18.13 -0.74 20.18
CA ILE A 270 -18.21 0.42 21.09
C ILE A 270 -17.23 0.26 22.28
N MET A 271 -17.14 -0.94 22.88
CA MET A 271 -16.16 -1.20 23.94
C MET A 271 -14.71 -1.00 23.48
N GLU A 272 -14.35 -1.46 22.27
CA GLU A 272 -13.01 -1.26 21.72
C GLU A 272 -12.73 0.23 21.46
N ALA A 273 -13.73 0.97 20.98
CA ALA A 273 -13.62 2.42 20.82
C ALA A 273 -13.42 3.13 22.17
N MET A 274 -14.14 2.73 23.21
CA MET A 274 -13.97 3.28 24.56
C MET A 274 -12.58 3.00 25.15
N LYS A 275 -12.05 1.78 24.95
CA LYS A 275 -10.67 1.46 25.35
C LYS A 275 -9.68 2.36 24.63
N THR A 276 -9.88 2.53 23.33
CA THR A 276 -9.05 3.44 22.53
C THR A 276 -9.09 4.88 23.04
N MET A 277 -10.27 5.38 23.42
CA MET A 277 -10.42 6.70 24.03
C MET A 277 -9.65 6.82 25.34
N ASN A 278 -9.73 5.80 26.21
CA ASN A 278 -8.98 5.78 27.47
C ASN A 278 -7.47 5.80 27.22
N ASP A 279 -6.98 5.01 26.23
CA ASP A 279 -5.57 4.99 25.86
C ASP A 279 -5.09 6.34 25.31
N LEU A 280 -5.93 7.02 24.50
CA LEU A 280 -5.65 8.37 24.00
C LEU A 280 -5.61 9.40 25.13
N SER A 281 -6.50 9.32 26.14
CA SER A 281 -6.46 10.17 27.32
C SER A 281 -5.14 10.04 28.06
N ILE A 282 -4.68 8.82 28.32
CA ILE A 282 -3.41 8.56 29.01
C ILE A 282 -2.19 9.05 28.21
N GLN A 283 -2.28 9.05 26.89
CA GLN A 283 -1.17 9.46 26.02
C GLN A 283 -1.02 10.99 25.88
N HIS A 284 -2.11 11.73 26.09
CA HIS A 284 -2.17 13.18 25.88
C HIS A 284 -2.43 14.01 27.15
N ASP A 285 -2.48 13.37 28.35
CA ASP A 285 -2.37 14.02 29.66
C ASP A 285 -0.91 14.34 29.98
#